data_49de0fe464cea363983b954ce85615b9
#
_entry.id   49de0fe464cea363983b954ce85615b9
#
_cell.length_a   1.000
_cell.length_b   1.000
_cell.length_c   1.000
_cell.angle_alpha   90.00
_cell.angle_beta   90.00
_cell.angle_gamma   90.00
#
_symmetry.space_group_name_H-M   'P 1'
#
loop_
_entity.id
_entity.type
_entity.pdbx_description
1 polymer ?
#
loop_
_entity_poly.entity_id
_entity_poly.type
_entity_poly.pdbx_seq_one_letter_code
_entity_poly.pdbx_strand_id
1 'polypeptide(L)'
;MRHGKKFNHLSRKAPHRKSMLSNMASSLIIHKKIETTVAKAKALRKYIEPILTRSKNDTTHSRRTVFSLLNNKESVTELFNNISEKIASRPGGYTRIIKTGFRLGDNAEMCVIELVDYNTLLLGGDDKAAASKTRRRRRKKSTANVAEESPKDKKEAPKKEEKKPKKDKDDKKSK
;
A
#
# COMPACT_ATOMS: atom_id res chain seq x y z
N MET A 1 5.83 21.51 33.22
CA MET A 1 6.90 21.42 32.21
C MET A 1 7.16 19.97 31.82
N ARG A 2 7.57 19.73 30.58
CA ARG A 2 7.70 18.37 29.99
C ARG A 2 9.17 18.03 29.75
N HIS A 3 9.93 17.84 30.82
CA HIS A 3 11.36 17.55 30.75
C HIS A 3 11.61 16.05 30.52
N GLY A 4 12.58 15.68 29.68
CA GLY A 4 13.09 14.33 29.48
C GLY A 4 12.13 13.28 28.91
N LYS A 5 10.93 13.64 28.46
CA LYS A 5 9.94 12.67 27.97
C LYS A 5 10.30 12.16 26.59
N LYS A 6 10.87 10.95 26.52
CA LYS A 6 11.36 10.31 25.29
C LYS A 6 10.30 9.52 24.52
N PHE A 7 9.11 9.25 25.09
CA PHE A 7 8.05 8.43 24.48
C PHE A 7 6.66 9.05 24.63
N ASN A 8 5.77 8.73 23.68
CA ASN A 8 4.39 9.19 23.70
C ASN A 8 3.53 8.18 24.49
N HIS A 9 2.72 8.67 25.43
CA HIS A 9 1.82 7.82 26.22
C HIS A 9 0.59 7.35 25.45
N LEU A 10 0.20 8.05 24.37
CA LEU A 10 -0.98 7.73 23.55
C LEU A 10 -2.26 7.60 24.40
N SER A 11 -2.37 8.40 25.48
CA SER A 11 -3.47 8.36 26.44
C SER A 11 -3.75 6.95 27.03
N ARG A 12 -2.68 6.13 27.21
CA ARG A 12 -2.77 4.74 27.67
C ARG A 12 -1.83 4.46 28.83
N LYS A 13 -2.26 3.58 29.74
CA LYS A 13 -1.40 3.00 30.78
C LYS A 13 -0.31 2.13 30.15
N ALA A 14 0.80 1.92 30.84
CA ALA A 14 1.97 1.21 30.30
C ALA A 14 1.69 -0.19 29.75
N PRO A 15 0.93 -1.09 30.44
CA PRO A 15 0.63 -2.42 29.90
C PRO A 15 -0.20 -2.36 28.62
N HIS A 16 -1.26 -1.54 28.58
CA HIS A 16 -2.11 -1.37 27.40
C HIS A 16 -1.33 -0.81 26.21
N ARG A 17 -0.44 0.17 26.44
CA ARG A 17 0.42 0.71 25.38
C ARG A 17 1.37 -0.34 24.81
N LYS A 18 1.99 -1.16 25.71
CA LYS A 18 2.88 -2.26 25.30
C LYS A 18 2.12 -3.28 24.42
N SER A 19 0.96 -3.75 24.88
CA SER A 19 0.14 -4.71 24.11
C SER A 19 -0.32 -4.14 22.77
N MET A 20 -0.75 -2.88 22.73
CA MET A 20 -1.12 -2.20 21.47
C MET A 20 0.04 -2.15 20.48
N LEU A 21 1.25 -1.77 20.93
CA LEU A 21 2.42 -1.68 20.04
C LEU A 21 2.88 -3.06 19.58
N SER A 22 2.80 -4.08 20.43
CA SER A 22 3.07 -5.47 20.07
C SER A 22 2.12 -5.97 18.97
N ASN A 23 0.81 -5.78 19.14
CA ASN A 23 -0.19 -6.17 18.15
C ASN A 23 -0.01 -5.42 16.83
N MET A 24 0.22 -4.10 16.88
CA MET A 24 0.49 -3.31 15.67
C MET A 24 1.79 -3.74 14.97
N ALA A 25 2.83 -4.11 15.72
CA ALA A 25 4.08 -4.61 15.14
C ALA A 25 3.87 -5.96 14.45
N SER A 26 3.13 -6.88 15.08
CA SER A 26 2.75 -8.17 14.48
C SER A 26 1.95 -7.98 13.19
N SER A 27 0.96 -7.07 13.19
CA SER A 27 0.17 -6.74 12.00
C SER A 27 1.05 -6.14 10.89
N LEU A 28 2.01 -5.25 11.22
CA LEU A 28 2.92 -4.68 10.24
C LEU A 28 3.85 -5.73 9.61
N ILE A 29 4.32 -6.68 10.40
CA ILE A 29 5.16 -7.80 9.92
C ILE A 29 4.37 -8.69 8.96
N ILE A 30 3.12 -9.04 9.31
CA ILE A 30 2.27 -9.92 8.49
C ILE A 30 1.83 -9.22 7.21
N HIS A 31 1.28 -8.02 7.32
CA HIS A 31 0.68 -7.30 6.18
C HIS A 31 1.64 -6.38 5.43
N LYS A 32 2.88 -6.15 5.93
CA LYS A 32 3.91 -5.28 5.35
C LYS A 32 3.56 -3.78 5.36
N LYS A 33 2.30 -3.42 5.44
CA LYS A 33 1.77 -2.06 5.56
C LYS A 33 0.50 -2.05 6.40
N ILE A 34 0.32 -1.02 7.22
CA ILE A 34 -0.90 -0.78 8.01
C ILE A 34 -1.27 0.70 8.00
N GLU A 35 -2.56 0.98 8.07
CA GLU A 35 -3.06 2.34 8.21
C GLU A 35 -3.33 2.65 9.69
N THR A 36 -2.91 3.85 10.14
CA THR A 36 -3.08 4.27 11.53
C THR A 36 -2.88 5.79 11.67
N THR A 37 -3.04 6.31 12.90
CA THR A 37 -2.74 7.73 13.17
C THR A 37 -1.24 7.99 13.23
N VAL A 38 -0.80 9.18 12.82
CA VAL A 38 0.61 9.60 12.80
C VAL A 38 1.29 9.44 14.18
N ALA A 39 0.57 9.74 15.27
CA ALA A 39 1.09 9.58 16.62
C ALA A 39 1.42 8.11 16.97
N LYS A 40 0.52 7.17 16.60
CA LYS A 40 0.74 5.73 16.79
C LYS A 40 1.87 5.22 15.90
N ALA A 41 1.90 5.62 14.62
CA ALA A 41 2.96 5.22 13.69
C ALA A 41 4.36 5.66 14.17
N LYS A 42 4.50 6.90 14.67
CA LYS A 42 5.77 7.40 15.25
C LYS A 42 6.20 6.61 16.49
N ALA A 43 5.25 6.18 17.32
CA ALA A 43 5.54 5.33 18.48
C ALA A 43 5.89 3.90 18.05
N LEU A 44 5.16 3.34 17.09
CA LEU A 44 5.41 2.01 16.53
C LEU A 44 6.78 1.92 15.89
N ARG A 45 7.21 2.92 15.12
CA ARG A 45 8.55 2.94 14.52
C ARG A 45 9.65 2.74 15.56
N LYS A 46 9.59 3.46 16.67
CA LYS A 46 10.57 3.31 17.77
C LYS A 46 10.55 1.92 18.41
N TYR A 47 9.42 1.23 18.35
CA TYR A 47 9.26 -0.11 18.90
C TYR A 47 9.74 -1.19 17.94
N ILE A 48 9.43 -1.09 16.64
CA ILE A 48 9.68 -2.13 15.66
C ILE A 48 11.10 -2.10 15.07
N GLU A 49 11.72 -0.91 14.93
CA GLU A 49 13.08 -0.78 14.37
C GLU A 49 14.13 -1.64 15.09
N PRO A 50 14.19 -1.68 16.44
CA PRO A 50 15.11 -2.57 17.15
C PRO A 50 14.80 -4.06 16.95
N ILE A 51 13.53 -4.43 16.75
CA ILE A 51 13.11 -5.82 16.48
C ILE A 51 13.63 -6.24 15.10
N LEU A 52 13.43 -5.39 14.09
CA LEU A 52 13.92 -5.60 12.72
C LEU A 52 15.46 -5.68 12.68
N THR A 53 16.17 -4.83 13.42
CA THR A 53 17.64 -4.93 13.51
C THR A 53 18.08 -6.26 14.10
N ARG A 54 17.39 -6.73 15.15
CA ARG A 54 17.71 -8.01 15.82
C ARG A 54 17.44 -9.22 14.95
N SER A 55 16.46 -9.15 14.05
CA SER A 55 16.12 -10.27 13.16
C SER A 55 17.17 -10.56 12.10
N LYS A 56 18.10 -9.66 11.83
CA LYS A 56 19.23 -9.91 10.91
C LYS A 56 20.16 -11.03 11.37
N ASN A 57 20.26 -11.22 12.68
CA ASN A 57 21.05 -12.29 13.27
C ASN A 57 20.10 -13.43 13.71
N ASP A 58 19.98 -14.46 12.88
CA ASP A 58 19.11 -15.59 13.16
C ASP A 58 19.75 -16.56 14.15
N THR A 59 19.62 -16.23 15.42
CA THR A 59 20.03 -17.08 16.53
C THR A 59 18.81 -17.47 17.37
N THR A 60 18.88 -18.60 18.06
CA THR A 60 17.82 -19.04 18.99
C THR A 60 17.53 -17.97 20.04
N HIS A 61 18.57 -17.27 20.51
CA HIS A 61 18.42 -16.17 21.45
C HIS A 61 17.66 -14.99 20.84
N SER A 62 18.00 -14.59 19.60
CA SER A 62 17.29 -13.53 18.88
C SER A 62 15.81 -13.87 18.70
N ARG A 63 15.49 -15.09 18.26
CA ARG A 63 14.10 -15.58 18.10
C ARG A 63 13.33 -15.54 19.43
N ARG A 64 13.92 -16.01 20.53
CA ARG A 64 13.29 -15.97 21.88
C ARG A 64 13.02 -14.53 22.33
N THR A 65 13.99 -13.63 22.14
CA THR A 65 13.84 -12.22 22.52
C THR A 65 12.78 -11.50 21.67
N VAL A 66 12.75 -11.74 20.36
CA VAL A 66 11.71 -11.17 19.49
C VAL A 66 10.34 -11.71 19.84
N PHE A 67 10.24 -13.03 20.12
CA PHE A 67 8.99 -13.64 20.55
C PHE A 67 8.46 -13.04 21.87
N SER A 68 9.31 -12.76 22.85
CA SER A 68 8.91 -12.09 24.10
C SER A 68 8.36 -10.66 23.92
N LEU A 69 8.70 -10.02 22.79
CA LEU A 69 8.20 -8.69 22.44
C LEU A 69 6.90 -8.75 21.62
N LEU A 70 6.80 -9.67 20.67
CA LEU A 70 5.66 -9.77 19.75
C LEU A 70 4.53 -10.67 20.27
N ASN A 71 4.86 -11.73 21.01
CA ASN A 71 3.92 -12.75 21.53
C ASN A 71 3.06 -13.44 20.45
N ASN A 72 3.51 -13.45 19.19
CA ASN A 72 2.84 -14.08 18.06
C ASN A 72 3.83 -14.93 17.26
N LYS A 73 3.55 -16.23 17.12
CA LYS A 73 4.42 -17.20 16.43
C LYS A 73 4.51 -16.90 14.92
N GLU A 74 3.39 -16.62 14.29
CA GLU A 74 3.31 -16.36 12.85
C GLU A 74 4.16 -15.14 12.44
N SER A 75 4.02 -14.03 13.19
CA SER A 75 4.82 -12.83 12.92
C SER A 75 6.31 -13.06 13.13
N VAL A 76 6.72 -13.87 14.10
CA VAL A 76 8.14 -14.23 14.29
C VAL A 76 8.64 -15.09 13.14
N THR A 77 7.88 -16.09 12.72
CA THR A 77 8.24 -16.95 11.57
C THR A 77 8.39 -16.12 10.30
N GLU A 78 7.40 -15.28 10.01
CA GLU A 78 7.42 -14.37 8.84
C GLU A 78 8.60 -13.38 8.89
N LEU A 79 8.93 -12.87 10.07
CA LEU A 79 10.02 -11.93 10.26
C LEU A 79 11.39 -12.56 9.93
N PHE A 80 11.67 -13.76 10.46
CA PHE A 80 12.98 -14.40 10.25
C PHE A 80 13.10 -15.09 8.89
N ASN A 81 12.01 -15.62 8.31
CA ASN A 81 12.08 -16.33 7.03
C ASN A 81 12.07 -15.39 5.83
N ASN A 82 11.23 -14.35 5.85
CA ASN A 82 10.98 -13.53 4.66
C ASN A 82 11.52 -12.10 4.77
N ILE A 83 11.38 -11.48 5.97
CA ILE A 83 11.71 -10.06 6.11
C ILE A 83 13.20 -9.86 6.37
N SER A 84 13.82 -10.70 7.19
CA SER A 84 15.23 -10.56 7.57
C SER A 84 16.15 -10.53 6.35
N GLU A 85 15.91 -11.38 5.37
CA GLU A 85 16.67 -11.46 4.13
C GLU A 85 16.60 -10.15 3.33
N LYS A 86 15.41 -9.60 3.16
CA LYS A 86 15.19 -8.35 2.40
C LYS A 86 15.82 -7.12 3.04
N ILE A 87 15.80 -7.05 4.38
CA ILE A 87 16.37 -5.92 5.12
C ILE A 87 17.86 -6.07 5.43
N ALA A 88 18.48 -7.21 5.11
CA ALA A 88 19.87 -7.53 5.48
C ALA A 88 20.86 -6.44 5.08
N SER A 89 20.74 -5.92 3.86
CA SER A 89 21.65 -4.91 3.30
C SER A 89 21.41 -3.49 3.85
N ARG A 90 20.24 -3.21 4.46
CA ARG A 90 19.90 -1.87 4.92
C ARG A 90 20.44 -1.63 6.33
N PRO A 91 21.20 -0.55 6.61
CA PRO A 91 21.78 -0.30 7.94
C PRO A 91 20.75 0.12 8.99
N GLY A 92 19.57 0.64 8.56
CA GLY A 92 18.49 1.09 9.43
C GLY A 92 17.41 1.83 8.66
N GLY A 93 16.35 2.33 9.35
CA GLY A 93 15.24 3.01 8.69
C GLY A 93 14.40 2.07 7.84
N TYR A 94 14.03 0.92 8.40
CA TYR A 94 13.27 -0.13 7.69
C TYR A 94 11.83 0.25 7.43
N THR A 95 11.32 1.27 8.13
CA THR A 95 9.93 1.69 8.05
C THR A 95 9.79 3.09 7.47
N ARG A 96 8.72 3.28 6.67
CA ARG A 96 8.33 4.58 6.11
C ARG A 96 6.92 4.93 6.58
N ILE A 97 6.70 6.21 6.89
CA ILE A 97 5.39 6.75 7.27
C ILE A 97 4.95 7.73 6.18
N ILE A 98 3.83 7.44 5.52
CA ILE A 98 3.23 8.25 4.46
C ILE A 98 1.94 8.85 5.02
N LYS A 99 1.83 10.17 5.09
CA LYS A 99 0.61 10.85 5.53
C LYS A 99 -0.48 10.72 4.47
N THR A 100 -1.71 10.38 4.88
CA THR A 100 -2.86 10.17 3.98
C THR A 100 -3.93 11.24 4.12
N GLY A 101 -3.82 12.13 5.11
CA GLY A 101 -4.78 13.19 5.37
C GLY A 101 -5.37 13.14 6.77
N PHE A 102 -6.59 13.61 6.92
CA PHE A 102 -7.29 13.69 8.19
C PHE A 102 -8.53 12.79 8.17
N ARG A 103 -8.83 12.18 9.32
CA ARG A 103 -10.02 11.35 9.50
C ARG A 103 -11.23 12.24 9.78
N LEU A 104 -12.34 11.97 9.05
CA LEU A 104 -13.62 12.63 9.31
C LEU A 104 -14.10 12.31 10.74
N GLY A 105 -14.67 13.29 11.40
CA GLY A 105 -15.23 13.19 12.76
C GLY A 105 -14.30 13.71 13.85
N ASP A 106 -13.03 13.30 13.92
CA ASP A 106 -12.10 13.72 14.97
C ASP A 106 -10.87 14.50 14.45
N ASN A 107 -10.81 14.76 13.15
CA ASN A 107 -9.71 15.46 12.48
C ASN A 107 -8.31 14.91 12.82
N ALA A 108 -8.22 13.61 13.16
CA ALA A 108 -6.95 12.98 13.47
C ALA A 108 -6.09 12.81 12.22
N GLU A 109 -4.82 13.19 12.28
CA GLU A 109 -3.86 12.93 11.19
C GLU A 109 -3.68 11.42 10.98
N MET A 110 -4.00 10.94 9.79
CA MET A 110 -3.85 9.54 9.38
C MET A 110 -2.57 9.33 8.57
N CYS A 111 -2.07 8.11 8.60
CA CYS A 111 -0.91 7.70 7.82
C CYS A 111 -0.91 6.20 7.56
N VAL A 112 -0.23 5.81 6.50
CA VAL A 112 0.20 4.44 6.26
C VAL A 112 1.64 4.31 6.75
N ILE A 113 1.91 3.31 7.59
CA ILE A 113 3.27 2.88 7.90
C ILE A 113 3.54 1.57 7.15
N GLU A 114 4.68 1.49 6.47
CA GLU A 114 5.06 0.37 5.61
C GLU A 114 6.53 -0.03 5.81
N LEU A 115 6.84 -1.28 5.45
CA LEU A 115 8.22 -1.73 5.29
C LEU A 115 8.73 -1.27 3.92
N VAL A 116 9.82 -0.51 3.91
CA VAL A 116 10.37 0.15 2.71
C VAL A 116 10.65 -0.84 1.58
N ASP A 117 11.22 -1.99 1.93
CA ASP A 117 11.70 -3.00 0.97
C ASP A 117 10.56 -3.85 0.36
N TYR A 118 9.30 -3.61 0.78
CA TYR A 118 8.09 -4.28 0.26
C TYR A 118 7.23 -3.38 -0.62
N ASN A 119 7.58 -2.11 -0.79
CA ASN A 119 6.82 -1.19 -1.64
C ASN A 119 7.34 -1.22 -3.08
N THR A 120 6.79 -2.14 -3.88
CA THR A 120 7.15 -2.30 -5.29
C THR A 120 6.81 -1.08 -6.16
N LEU A 121 5.81 -0.28 -5.77
CA LEU A 121 5.40 0.92 -6.52
C LEU A 121 6.47 2.03 -6.45
N LEU A 122 7.20 2.12 -5.36
CA LEU A 122 8.27 3.10 -5.18
C LEU A 122 9.66 2.55 -5.54
N LEU A 123 9.82 1.22 -5.55
CA LEU A 123 11.05 0.55 -5.99
C LEU A 123 11.07 0.31 -7.50
N GLY A 124 9.89 0.21 -8.15
CA GLY A 124 9.74 -0.06 -9.58
C GLY A 124 9.77 1.20 -10.46
N GLY A 125 10.67 2.14 -10.22
CA GLY A 125 10.83 3.35 -11.03
C GLY A 125 11.31 3.14 -12.46
N ASP A 126 11.80 1.96 -12.84
CA ASP A 126 12.46 1.74 -14.13
C ASP A 126 11.56 1.16 -15.23
N ASP A 127 10.48 0.46 -14.90
CA ASP A 127 9.62 -0.16 -15.91
C ASP A 127 8.64 0.81 -16.62
N LYS A 128 8.36 1.99 -16.02
CA LYS A 128 7.50 3.00 -16.65
C LYS A 128 8.22 3.92 -17.64
N ALA A 129 9.54 4.01 -17.60
CA ALA A 129 10.31 4.83 -18.52
C ALA A 129 10.39 4.21 -19.92
N ALA A 130 10.29 2.88 -20.05
CA ALA A 130 10.30 2.19 -21.34
C ALA A 130 8.97 2.32 -22.11
N ALA A 131 7.83 2.35 -21.41
CA ALA A 131 6.51 2.47 -22.03
C ALA A 131 6.18 3.87 -22.56
N SER A 132 6.80 4.93 -22.00
CA SER A 132 6.56 6.31 -22.45
C SER A 132 7.38 6.69 -23.69
N LYS A 133 8.55 6.05 -23.92
CA LYS A 133 9.40 6.31 -25.11
C LYS A 133 8.81 5.73 -26.40
N THR A 134 8.06 4.63 -26.32
CA THR A 134 7.41 4.01 -27.48
C THR A 134 6.18 4.79 -27.94
N ARG A 135 5.46 5.45 -27.04
CA ARG A 135 4.27 6.26 -27.39
C ARG A 135 4.65 7.58 -28.11
N ARG A 136 5.80 8.17 -27.77
CA ARG A 136 6.28 9.43 -28.40
C ARG A 136 6.84 9.19 -29.82
N ARG A 137 7.40 8.00 -30.09
CA ARG A 137 7.93 7.63 -31.41
C ARG A 137 6.84 7.29 -32.42
N ARG A 138 5.69 6.76 -31.96
CA ARG A 138 4.54 6.44 -32.84
C ARG A 138 3.78 7.70 -33.29
N ARG A 139 3.77 8.74 -32.46
CA ARG A 139 3.08 10.02 -32.79
C ARG A 139 3.83 10.87 -33.80
N LYS A 140 5.15 10.67 -33.95
CA LYS A 140 5.98 11.43 -34.93
C LYS A 140 6.01 10.81 -36.34
N LYS A 141 5.44 9.58 -36.50
CA LYS A 141 5.38 8.88 -37.81
C LYS A 141 4.04 9.01 -38.52
N SER A 142 3.01 9.58 -37.84
CA SER A 142 1.66 9.76 -38.41
C SER A 142 1.36 11.17 -38.95
N THR A 143 2.33 12.10 -38.92
CA THR A 143 2.13 13.48 -39.40
C THR A 143 2.89 13.79 -40.70
N ALA A 144 3.47 12.76 -41.37
CA ALA A 144 4.27 12.96 -42.56
C ALA A 144 3.62 12.50 -43.89
N ASN A 145 2.37 12.03 -43.88
CA ASN A 145 1.69 11.63 -45.10
C ASN A 145 0.22 12.09 -45.11
N VAL A 146 -0.03 13.37 -45.28
CA VAL A 146 -1.29 13.88 -45.85
C VAL A 146 -0.96 15.24 -46.53
N ALA A 147 -0.59 15.19 -47.76
CA ALA A 147 -0.79 16.29 -48.71
C ALA A 147 -1.03 15.61 -50.05
N GLU A 148 -2.11 16.09 -50.72
CA GLU A 148 -2.62 15.83 -52.07
C GLU A 148 -3.76 14.84 -52.16
N GLU A 149 -4.88 15.32 -52.34
CA GLU A 149 -5.87 15.35 -53.39
C GLU A 149 -7.31 15.50 -52.88
N SER A 150 -7.95 16.56 -53.28
CA SER A 150 -9.41 16.74 -53.31
C SER A 150 -9.75 17.10 -54.79
N PRO A 151 -11.02 17.16 -55.25
CA PRO A 151 -12.34 16.75 -54.74
C PRO A 151 -13.19 16.09 -55.85
N LYS A 152 -14.37 15.54 -55.51
CA LYS A 152 -15.66 15.71 -56.18
C LYS A 152 -16.74 14.68 -55.81
N ASP A 153 -17.81 15.21 -55.36
CA ASP A 153 -19.20 15.13 -55.74
C ASP A 153 -20.09 13.92 -55.38
N LYS A 154 -21.13 14.29 -54.63
CA LYS A 154 -22.58 14.05 -54.76
C LYS A 154 -23.22 12.82 -54.06
N LYS A 155 -24.14 13.21 -53.17
CA LYS A 155 -25.58 12.80 -53.05
C LYS A 155 -25.85 11.31 -52.71
N GLU A 156 -26.61 10.94 -51.76
CA GLU A 156 -28.03 11.15 -51.43
C GLU A 156 -28.40 10.24 -50.24
N ALA A 157 -29.15 10.74 -49.29
CA ALA A 157 -29.92 9.97 -48.32
C ALA A 157 -31.17 9.43 -49.02
N PRO A 158 -31.96 8.45 -48.48
CA PRO A 158 -32.70 8.64 -47.25
C PRO A 158 -33.15 7.35 -46.46
N LYS A 159 -33.53 7.58 -45.19
CA LYS A 159 -34.74 7.21 -44.47
C LYS A 159 -35.20 5.75 -44.19
N LYS A 160 -35.55 5.56 -42.92
CA LYS A 160 -36.69 4.85 -42.30
C LYS A 160 -36.57 3.33 -42.17
N GLU A 161 -37.02 2.67 -41.13
CA GLU A 161 -38.11 2.68 -40.17
C GLU A 161 -37.86 1.65 -39.07
N GLU A 162 -38.02 2.01 -37.82
CA GLU A 162 -38.98 1.54 -36.81
C GLU A 162 -39.42 0.05 -36.88
N LYS A 163 -39.27 -0.66 -35.77
CA LYS A 163 -40.34 -1.34 -35.03
C LYS A 163 -39.86 -2.03 -33.75
N LYS A 164 -40.31 -1.57 -32.61
CA LYS A 164 -40.74 -2.38 -31.44
C LYS A 164 -42.12 -2.96 -31.78
N PRO A 165 -42.64 -4.03 -31.17
CA PRO A 165 -43.00 -4.09 -29.76
C PRO A 165 -43.14 -5.49 -29.08
N LYS A 166 -43.37 -5.42 -27.75
CA LYS A 166 -44.26 -6.13 -26.80
C LYS A 166 -44.03 -7.65 -26.56
N LYS A 167 -43.85 -7.95 -25.23
CA LYS A 167 -44.81 -8.38 -24.17
C LYS A 167 -45.27 -9.83 -24.31
N ASP A 168 -45.12 -10.57 -23.22
CA ASP A 168 -46.09 -11.13 -22.27
C ASP A 168 -45.33 -12.14 -21.37
N LYS A 169 -45.36 -12.00 -20.04
CA LYS A 169 -46.31 -12.53 -19.03
C LYS A 169 -46.55 -14.05 -19.11
N ASP A 170 -46.26 -14.71 -18.04
CA ASP A 170 -47.09 -15.37 -17.03
C ASP A 170 -46.30 -16.49 -16.34
N ASP A 171 -46.18 -16.42 -15.06
CA ASP A 171 -47.02 -16.98 -14.00
C ASP A 171 -46.77 -18.44 -13.59
N LYS A 172 -46.78 -18.60 -12.28
CA LYS A 172 -47.14 -19.75 -11.39
C LYS A 172 -45.99 -20.64 -10.89
N LYS A 173 -45.70 -20.52 -9.62
CA LYS A 173 -46.38 -21.13 -8.43
C LYS A 173 -45.84 -22.49 -8.03
N SER A 174 -45.47 -22.58 -6.74
CA SER A 174 -45.62 -23.69 -5.81
C SER A 174 -44.56 -24.81 -5.85
N LYS A 175 -43.76 -24.95 -4.87
CA LYS A 175 -44.02 -25.60 -3.58
C LYS A 175 -42.90 -25.23 -2.60
#